data_03ce0de5432777dd97520754e86b04a2
#
_entry.id   03ce0de5432777dd97520754e86b04a2
#
_cell.length_a   1.000
_cell.length_b   1.000
_cell.length_c   1.000
_cell.angle_alpha   90.00
_cell.angle_beta   90.00
_cell.angle_gamma   90.00
#
_symmetry.space_group_name_H-M   'P 1'
#
loop_
_entity.id
_entity.type
_entity.pdbx_description
1 polymer ?
#
loop_
_entity_poly.entity_id
_entity_poly.type
_entity_poly.pdbx_seq_one_letter_code
_entity_poly.pdbx_strand_id
1 'polypeptide(L)'
;DWGNAQNEIKSNRDFWIPKIERNMQRDQEVTTRLQEQGWIVLRFWGHEILKEMDYCITTILDELRVLPQPPYRTIDLCAGIGGIRRGFELTGQFQNVLSAEVDKYACRTYQHLFGDDPNHDLTSDEFKQLVDETPYDILLAGFPCQTFSRVGLQEGFDNEEKGQIFFHISEIIKRTRPFAFFLENVDRLVSHDEGRTFQIILDTLVKKRGYHVIGVERQDDGTLQFNPKAFVRNSRDFGVPQNRPRTYIIGFDTERFPPERLAALPHELP
;
A
#
# COMPACT_ATOMS: atom_id res chain seq x y z
N ASP A 1 14.41 -42.02 7.11
CA ASP A 1 15.58 -42.39 7.89
C ASP A 1 16.62 -43.04 6.99
N TRP A 2 17.85 -42.45 6.90
CA TRP A 2 18.95 -42.92 6.04
C TRP A 2 19.34 -44.36 6.34
N GLY A 3 19.32 -44.78 7.61
CA GLY A 3 19.62 -46.15 8.03
C GLY A 3 18.73 -47.22 7.36
N ASN A 4 17.47 -46.92 7.19
CA ASN A 4 16.54 -47.79 6.48
C ASN A 4 16.74 -47.73 4.95
N ALA A 5 16.97 -46.58 4.38
CA ALA A 5 17.18 -46.37 2.95
C ALA A 5 18.45 -47.07 2.41
N GLN A 6 19.50 -47.18 3.24
CA GLN A 6 20.71 -47.95 2.87
C GLN A 6 20.40 -49.43 2.55
N ASN A 7 19.40 -50.03 3.18
CA ASN A 7 19.02 -51.40 2.97
C ASN A 7 18.29 -51.63 1.63
N GLU A 8 17.76 -50.58 1.03
CA GLU A 8 17.08 -50.62 -0.27
C GLU A 8 18.05 -50.59 -1.46
N ILE A 9 19.31 -50.20 -1.23
CA ILE A 9 20.34 -50.20 -2.26
C ILE A 9 20.83 -51.63 -2.52
N LYS A 10 20.34 -52.25 -3.60
CA LYS A 10 20.59 -53.67 -3.92
C LYS A 10 21.85 -53.92 -4.76
N SER A 11 22.40 -52.90 -5.42
CA SER A 11 23.56 -53.04 -6.30
C SER A 11 24.56 -51.92 -6.11
N ASN A 12 25.87 -52.20 -6.29
CA ASN A 12 26.96 -51.24 -6.26
C ASN A 12 26.99 -50.40 -4.93
N ARG A 13 26.73 -51.05 -3.81
CA ARG A 13 26.62 -50.39 -2.47
C ARG A 13 27.86 -49.61 -2.09
N ASP A 14 29.04 -50.15 -2.33
CA ASP A 14 30.35 -49.56 -2.01
C ASP A 14 30.59 -48.22 -2.74
N PHE A 15 29.92 -48.04 -3.86
CA PHE A 15 29.95 -46.76 -4.61
C PHE A 15 28.84 -45.81 -4.16
N TRP A 16 27.59 -46.31 -4.04
CA TRP A 16 26.44 -45.45 -3.83
C TRP A 16 26.33 -44.94 -2.40
N ILE A 17 26.61 -45.77 -1.38
CA ILE A 17 26.50 -45.34 0.03
C ILE A 17 27.43 -44.17 0.35
N PRO A 18 28.75 -44.24 0.06
CA PRO A 18 29.66 -43.13 0.34
C PRO A 18 29.34 -41.87 -0.50
N LYS A 19 28.78 -42.03 -1.68
CA LYS A 19 28.37 -40.91 -2.55
C LYS A 19 27.15 -40.19 -1.98
N ILE A 20 26.15 -40.90 -1.51
CA ILE A 20 24.95 -40.33 -0.90
C ILE A 20 25.31 -39.63 0.43
N GLU A 21 26.13 -40.28 1.27
CA GLU A 21 26.58 -39.70 2.54
C GLU A 21 27.35 -38.39 2.33
N ARG A 22 28.24 -38.33 1.34
CA ARG A 22 28.95 -37.08 1.00
C ARG A 22 27.97 -36.00 0.50
N ASN A 23 26.93 -36.35 -0.26
CA ASN A 23 25.94 -35.40 -0.69
C ASN A 23 25.12 -34.87 0.50
N MET A 24 24.69 -35.75 1.42
CA MET A 24 23.97 -35.36 2.64
C MET A 24 24.83 -34.44 3.51
N GLN A 25 26.10 -34.75 3.71
CA GLN A 25 27.01 -33.89 4.46
C GLN A 25 27.15 -32.52 3.81
N ARG A 26 27.41 -32.48 2.52
CA ARG A 26 27.52 -31.22 1.75
C ARG A 26 26.21 -30.40 1.86
N ASP A 27 25.06 -31.05 1.76
CA ASP A 27 23.78 -30.38 1.83
C ASP A 27 23.55 -29.78 3.23
N GLN A 28 24.01 -30.46 4.28
CA GLN A 28 23.94 -29.94 5.64
C GLN A 28 24.89 -28.76 5.84
N GLU A 29 26.14 -28.85 5.34
CA GLU A 29 27.11 -27.75 5.41
C GLU A 29 26.60 -26.51 4.67
N VAL A 30 26.00 -26.68 3.48
CA VAL A 30 25.40 -25.58 2.71
C VAL A 30 24.21 -24.97 3.45
N THR A 31 23.34 -25.80 4.04
CA THR A 31 22.20 -25.34 4.81
C THR A 31 22.66 -24.50 6.01
N THR A 32 23.58 -25.01 6.80
CA THR A 32 24.13 -24.29 7.95
C THR A 32 24.72 -22.94 7.57
N ARG A 33 25.57 -22.91 6.51
CA ARG A 33 26.17 -21.68 6.03
C ARG A 33 25.14 -20.64 5.58
N LEU A 34 24.07 -21.07 4.89
CA LEU A 34 23.00 -20.17 4.48
C LEU A 34 22.24 -19.63 5.69
N GLN A 35 21.94 -20.48 6.68
CA GLN A 35 21.28 -20.07 7.93
C GLN A 35 22.11 -19.07 8.74
N GLU A 36 23.43 -19.27 8.81
CA GLU A 36 24.37 -18.31 9.43
C GLU A 36 24.38 -16.95 8.72
N GLN A 37 24.04 -16.92 7.43
CA GLN A 37 23.88 -15.71 6.63
C GLN A 37 22.46 -15.09 6.72
N GLY A 38 21.60 -15.65 7.58
CA GLY A 38 20.24 -15.15 7.81
C GLY A 38 19.19 -15.66 6.80
N TRP A 39 19.50 -16.69 5.99
CA TRP A 39 18.54 -17.30 5.08
C TRP A 39 17.69 -18.34 5.82
N ILE A 40 16.40 -18.37 5.53
CA ILE A 40 15.51 -19.48 5.88
C ILE A 40 15.64 -20.54 4.76
N VAL A 41 16.09 -21.72 5.12
CA VAL A 41 16.31 -22.81 4.16
C VAL A 41 15.26 -23.90 4.38
N LEU A 42 14.34 -24.04 3.44
CA LEU A 42 13.35 -25.11 3.40
C LEU A 42 13.79 -26.18 2.38
N ARG A 43 13.61 -27.45 2.74
CA ARG A 43 13.92 -28.58 1.89
C ARG A 43 12.76 -29.57 1.92
N PHE A 44 12.32 -29.96 0.75
CA PHE A 44 11.24 -30.93 0.57
C PHE A 44 11.76 -32.13 -0.22
N TRP A 45 11.31 -33.30 0.13
CA TRP A 45 11.58 -34.47 -0.67
C TRP A 45 10.71 -34.48 -1.92
N GLY A 46 11.21 -35.09 -3.01
CA GLY A 46 10.46 -35.16 -4.27
C GLY A 46 9.09 -35.84 -4.12
N HIS A 47 8.93 -36.80 -3.20
CA HIS A 47 7.64 -37.43 -2.95
C HIS A 47 6.66 -36.52 -2.18
N GLU A 48 7.15 -35.65 -1.30
CA GLU A 48 6.34 -34.63 -0.59
C GLU A 48 5.79 -33.62 -1.61
N ILE A 49 6.63 -33.13 -2.52
CA ILE A 49 6.20 -32.22 -3.59
C ILE A 49 5.13 -32.86 -4.49
N LEU A 50 5.27 -34.15 -4.81
CA LEU A 50 4.35 -34.84 -5.71
C LEU A 50 3.05 -35.31 -5.05
N LYS A 51 3.07 -35.61 -3.74
CA LYS A 51 1.95 -36.25 -3.04
C LYS A 51 1.33 -35.38 -1.95
N GLU A 52 2.10 -34.41 -1.43
CA GLU A 52 1.74 -33.58 -0.27
C GLU A 52 2.01 -32.10 -0.57
N MET A 53 1.64 -31.65 -1.78
CA MET A 53 1.88 -30.27 -2.24
C MET A 53 1.33 -29.23 -1.25
N ASP A 54 0.14 -29.48 -0.68
CA ASP A 54 -0.49 -28.56 0.27
C ASP A 54 0.35 -28.41 1.55
N TYR A 55 0.99 -29.47 2.02
CA TYR A 55 1.92 -29.43 3.13
C TYR A 55 3.14 -28.55 2.79
N CYS A 56 3.74 -28.73 1.61
CA CYS A 56 4.89 -27.93 1.18
C CYS A 56 4.53 -26.43 1.09
N ILE A 57 3.38 -26.12 0.49
CA ILE A 57 2.87 -24.75 0.37
C ILE A 57 2.59 -24.17 1.75
N THR A 58 1.93 -24.90 2.64
CA THR A 58 1.62 -24.42 4.00
C THR A 58 2.91 -24.13 4.75
N THR A 59 3.90 -25.01 4.69
CA THR A 59 5.20 -24.78 5.34
C THR A 59 5.90 -23.53 4.84
N ILE A 60 5.90 -23.30 3.51
CA ILE A 60 6.46 -22.07 2.92
C ILE A 60 5.69 -20.85 3.41
N LEU A 61 4.37 -20.90 3.40
CA LEU A 61 3.52 -19.79 3.84
C LEU A 61 3.68 -19.51 5.33
N ASP A 62 3.84 -20.53 6.16
CA ASP A 62 4.03 -20.36 7.60
C ASP A 62 5.38 -19.71 7.89
N GLU A 63 6.45 -20.08 7.20
CA GLU A 63 7.74 -19.42 7.33
C GLU A 63 7.71 -17.96 6.80
N LEU A 64 6.95 -17.69 5.74
CA LEU A 64 6.71 -16.32 5.27
C LEU A 64 5.83 -15.52 6.23
N ARG A 65 4.92 -16.17 6.99
CA ARG A 65 4.08 -15.54 8.02
C ARG A 65 4.81 -15.30 9.34
N VAL A 66 5.89 -16.03 9.60
CA VAL A 66 6.77 -15.84 10.79
C VAL A 66 7.57 -14.53 10.71
N LEU A 67 7.50 -13.80 9.61
CA LEU A 67 7.82 -12.38 9.63
C LEU A 67 6.61 -11.61 10.21
N PRO A 68 6.55 -11.34 11.54
CA PRO A 68 5.41 -10.67 12.12
C PRO A 68 5.55 -9.19 11.81
N GLN A 69 5.05 -8.80 10.66
CA GLN A 69 4.59 -7.43 10.50
C GLN A 69 3.07 -7.52 10.67
N PRO A 70 2.49 -6.88 11.68
CA PRO A 70 1.05 -6.66 11.65
C PRO A 70 0.73 -5.99 10.33
N PRO A 71 -0.34 -6.37 9.63
CA PRO A 71 -0.70 -5.73 8.39
C PRO A 71 -0.79 -4.23 8.64
N TYR A 72 -0.27 -3.41 7.72
CA TYR A 72 -0.43 -1.96 7.80
C TYR A 72 -1.91 -1.63 7.90
N ARG A 73 -2.28 -0.80 8.86
CA ARG A 73 -3.66 -0.38 9.07
C ARG A 73 -3.97 0.79 8.15
N THR A 74 -5.10 0.71 7.48
CA THR A 74 -5.56 1.80 6.61
C THR A 74 -6.87 2.38 7.10
N ILE A 75 -7.10 3.66 6.80
CA ILE A 75 -8.44 4.25 6.79
C ILE A 75 -8.80 4.59 5.35
N ASP A 76 -10.10 4.45 4.98
CA ASP A 76 -10.59 4.68 3.62
C ASP A 76 -11.65 5.79 3.63
N LEU A 77 -11.29 6.98 3.16
CA LEU A 77 -12.14 8.17 3.15
C LEU A 77 -12.77 8.39 1.78
N CYS A 78 -14.03 8.82 1.74
CA CYS A 78 -14.84 8.82 0.52
C CYS A 78 -14.83 7.44 -0.12
N ALA A 79 -15.06 6.42 0.71
CA ALA A 79 -14.79 5.03 0.41
C ALA A 79 -15.60 4.47 -0.77
N GLY A 80 -16.73 5.09 -1.12
CA GLY A 80 -17.63 4.60 -2.15
C GLY A 80 -18.07 3.16 -1.83
N ILE A 81 -17.82 2.26 -2.76
CA ILE A 81 -18.05 0.80 -2.55
C ILE A 81 -16.78 0.05 -2.11
N GLY A 82 -15.71 0.76 -1.71
CA GLY A 82 -14.48 0.15 -1.17
C GLY A 82 -13.47 -0.30 -2.22
N GLY A 83 -13.46 0.32 -3.39
CA GLY A 83 -12.56 -0.09 -4.47
C GLY A 83 -11.08 0.08 -4.13
N ILE A 84 -10.68 1.19 -3.48
CA ILE A 84 -9.29 1.44 -3.07
C ILE A 84 -8.92 0.46 -1.95
N ARG A 85 -9.72 0.37 -0.89
CA ARG A 85 -9.55 -0.62 0.19
C ARG A 85 -9.30 -2.01 -0.37
N ARG A 86 -10.17 -2.47 -1.28
CA ARG A 86 -10.06 -3.81 -1.87
C ARG A 86 -8.73 -4.03 -2.57
N GLY A 87 -8.25 -3.03 -3.32
CA GLY A 87 -6.95 -3.10 -3.99
C GLY A 87 -5.79 -3.29 -3.00
N PHE A 88 -5.81 -2.57 -1.90
CA PHE A 88 -4.79 -2.67 -0.85
C PHE A 88 -4.88 -4.02 -0.10
N GLU A 89 -6.06 -4.43 0.35
CA GLU A 89 -6.26 -5.69 1.09
C GLU A 89 -5.92 -6.94 0.27
N LEU A 90 -6.11 -6.92 -1.06
CA LEU A 90 -5.73 -8.03 -1.95
C LEU A 90 -4.23 -8.33 -1.95
N THR A 91 -3.37 -7.40 -1.54
CA THR A 91 -1.94 -7.65 -1.38
C THR A 91 -1.60 -8.49 -0.15
N GLY A 92 -2.56 -8.67 0.77
CA GLY A 92 -2.36 -9.36 2.05
C GLY A 92 -1.54 -8.59 3.09
N GLN A 93 -1.11 -7.35 2.78
CA GLN A 93 -0.25 -6.53 3.65
C GLN A 93 -1.00 -5.40 4.36
N PHE A 94 -2.27 -5.20 4.04
CA PHE A 94 -3.07 -4.09 4.58
C PHE A 94 -4.37 -4.60 5.18
N GLN A 95 -4.80 -3.95 6.24
CA GLN A 95 -6.09 -4.14 6.89
C GLN A 95 -6.76 -2.79 7.10
N ASN A 96 -7.95 -2.61 6.59
CA ASN A 96 -8.72 -1.40 6.85
C ASN A 96 -9.35 -1.43 8.24
N VAL A 97 -9.23 -0.32 8.97
CA VAL A 97 -9.72 -0.21 10.35
C VAL A 97 -10.83 0.83 10.52
N LEU A 98 -10.98 1.77 9.58
CA LEU A 98 -12.02 2.79 9.62
C LEU A 98 -12.33 3.27 8.20
N SER A 99 -13.60 3.61 7.92
CA SER A 99 -14.03 4.15 6.63
C SER A 99 -15.02 5.26 6.80
N ALA A 100 -15.09 6.17 5.80
CA ALA A 100 -16.11 7.22 5.74
C ALA A 100 -16.73 7.30 4.35
N GLU A 101 -18.07 7.23 4.30
CA GLU A 101 -18.90 7.39 3.11
C GLU A 101 -20.26 7.92 3.52
N VAL A 102 -20.84 8.85 2.76
CA VAL A 102 -22.15 9.45 3.06
C VAL A 102 -23.27 9.00 2.11
N ASP A 103 -22.91 8.44 0.95
CA ASP A 103 -23.92 7.90 0.03
C ASP A 103 -24.50 6.58 0.57
N LYS A 104 -25.78 6.59 0.88
CA LYS A 104 -26.49 5.44 1.48
C LYS A 104 -26.45 4.16 0.62
N TYR A 105 -26.35 4.30 -0.70
CA TYR A 105 -26.31 3.12 -1.58
C TYR A 105 -24.89 2.54 -1.64
N ALA A 106 -23.89 3.43 -1.68
CA ALA A 106 -22.50 3.03 -1.53
C ALA A 106 -22.25 2.35 -0.19
N CYS A 107 -22.73 2.93 0.92
CA CYS A 107 -22.63 2.33 2.27
C CYS A 107 -23.23 0.92 2.34
N ARG A 108 -24.42 0.70 1.76
CA ARG A 108 -25.04 -0.64 1.73
C ARG A 108 -24.20 -1.65 0.98
N THR A 109 -23.64 -1.25 -0.18
CA THR A 109 -22.78 -2.12 -0.97
C THR A 109 -21.47 -2.42 -0.23
N TYR A 110 -20.88 -1.39 0.37
CA TYR A 110 -19.68 -1.50 1.17
C TYR A 110 -19.87 -2.48 2.34
N GLN A 111 -20.93 -2.30 3.12
CA GLN A 111 -21.27 -3.16 4.24
C GLN A 111 -21.49 -4.62 3.80
N HIS A 112 -22.13 -4.82 2.64
CA HIS A 112 -22.30 -6.17 2.08
C HIS A 112 -20.96 -6.82 1.71
N LEU A 113 -20.01 -6.05 1.17
CA LEU A 113 -18.71 -6.55 0.70
C LEU A 113 -17.71 -6.79 1.82
N PHE A 114 -17.71 -5.97 2.86
CA PHE A 114 -16.68 -5.95 3.90
C PHE A 114 -17.20 -6.26 5.31
N GLY A 115 -18.49 -6.19 5.54
CA GLY A 115 -19.09 -6.39 6.86
C GLY A 115 -19.05 -5.16 7.77
N ASP A 116 -18.30 -4.10 7.40
CA ASP A 116 -18.15 -2.88 8.19
C ASP A 116 -19.17 -1.82 7.76
N ASP A 117 -19.57 -0.94 8.68
CA ASP A 117 -20.42 0.22 8.37
C ASP A 117 -19.54 1.46 8.09
N PRO A 118 -19.47 1.96 6.84
CA PRO A 118 -18.70 3.14 6.50
C PRO A 118 -19.50 4.45 6.67
N ASN A 119 -20.72 4.43 7.20
CA ASN A 119 -21.63 5.57 7.24
C ASN A 119 -21.16 6.65 8.21
N HIS A 120 -20.11 7.36 7.81
CA HIS A 120 -19.54 8.50 8.53
C HIS A 120 -19.38 9.69 7.61
N ASP A 121 -19.62 10.89 8.13
CA ASP A 121 -19.30 12.15 7.45
C ASP A 121 -17.90 12.61 7.88
N LEU A 122 -16.95 12.53 6.97
CA LEU A 122 -15.55 12.91 7.24
C LEU A 122 -15.38 14.40 7.57
N THR A 123 -16.38 15.24 7.29
CA THR A 123 -16.33 16.67 7.60
C THR A 123 -16.75 16.97 9.05
N SER A 124 -17.41 16.02 9.72
CA SER A 124 -17.90 16.17 11.09
C SER A 124 -16.76 16.11 12.11
N ASP A 125 -16.90 16.88 13.19
CA ASP A 125 -15.96 16.85 14.30
C ASP A 125 -15.96 15.50 15.04
N GLU A 126 -17.12 14.84 15.09
CA GLU A 126 -17.29 13.51 15.66
C GLU A 126 -16.42 12.48 14.92
N PHE A 127 -16.47 12.47 13.59
CA PHE A 127 -15.65 11.55 12.80
C PHE A 127 -14.15 11.88 12.93
N LYS A 128 -13.77 13.15 12.93
CA LYS A 128 -12.38 13.56 13.14
C LYS A 128 -11.84 13.10 14.49
N GLN A 129 -12.66 13.16 15.54
CA GLN A 129 -12.27 12.63 16.85
C GLN A 129 -12.11 11.09 16.79
N LEU A 130 -13.03 10.38 16.12
CA LEU A 130 -12.91 8.94 15.92
C LEU A 130 -11.63 8.56 15.18
N VAL A 131 -11.23 9.34 14.17
CA VAL A 131 -9.95 9.15 13.45
C VAL A 131 -8.76 9.35 14.39
N ASP A 132 -8.78 10.38 15.25
CA ASP A 132 -7.70 10.64 16.21
C ASP A 132 -7.53 9.49 17.23
N GLU A 133 -8.62 8.83 17.59
CA GLU A 133 -8.64 7.69 18.51
C GLU A 133 -8.32 6.35 17.85
N THR A 134 -8.36 6.29 16.50
CA THR A 134 -8.13 5.07 15.73
C THR A 134 -6.68 5.02 15.24
N PRO A 135 -5.83 4.14 15.78
CA PRO A 135 -4.47 4.00 15.28
C PRO A 135 -4.44 3.42 13.87
N TYR A 136 -3.80 4.10 12.93
CA TYR A 136 -3.63 3.63 11.56
C TYR A 136 -2.29 4.13 10.98
N ASP A 137 -1.89 3.56 9.85
CA ASP A 137 -0.58 3.78 9.25
C ASP A 137 -0.68 4.56 7.92
N ILE A 138 -1.73 4.29 7.13
CA ILE A 138 -1.88 4.83 5.78
C ILE A 138 -3.30 5.36 5.58
N LEU A 139 -3.41 6.56 5.02
CA LEU A 139 -4.68 7.17 4.64
C LEU A 139 -4.97 6.93 3.16
N LEU A 140 -6.11 6.34 2.86
CA LEU A 140 -6.65 6.16 1.52
C LEU A 140 -7.81 7.15 1.32
N ALA A 141 -7.91 7.79 0.15
CA ALA A 141 -9.06 8.63 -0.15
C ALA A 141 -9.31 8.77 -1.66
N GLY A 142 -10.54 8.44 -2.08
CA GLY A 142 -11.06 8.72 -3.42
C GLY A 142 -11.98 9.94 -3.42
N PHE A 143 -11.44 11.14 -3.26
CA PHE A 143 -12.24 12.34 -3.04
C PHE A 143 -12.87 12.94 -4.31
N PRO A 144 -14.07 13.55 -4.26
CA PRO A 144 -14.74 14.12 -5.43
C PRO A 144 -14.05 15.39 -5.94
N CYS A 145 -13.99 15.56 -7.26
CA CYS A 145 -13.42 16.74 -7.92
C CYS A 145 -14.35 17.97 -7.85
N GLN A 146 -15.64 17.78 -7.59
CA GLN A 146 -16.69 18.82 -7.75
C GLN A 146 -16.62 19.96 -6.71
N THR A 147 -15.78 19.84 -5.71
CA THR A 147 -15.69 20.76 -4.57
C THR A 147 -14.71 21.92 -4.76
N PHE A 148 -13.99 21.98 -5.88
CA PHE A 148 -13.14 23.13 -6.21
C PHE A 148 -13.95 24.16 -7.01
N SER A 149 -14.90 24.87 -6.36
CA SER A 149 -15.67 25.94 -7.02
C SER A 149 -14.86 27.24 -7.10
N ARG A 150 -15.13 28.02 -8.18
CA ARG A 150 -14.44 29.31 -8.43
C ARG A 150 -14.58 30.35 -7.31
N VAL A 151 -15.54 30.19 -6.41
CA VAL A 151 -15.85 31.17 -5.34
C VAL A 151 -14.76 31.15 -4.26
N GLY A 152 -14.13 29.99 -3.98
CA GLY A 152 -13.11 29.85 -2.96
C GLY A 152 -11.72 30.39 -3.27
N LEU A 153 -11.44 30.75 -4.52
CA LEU A 153 -10.10 31.20 -4.93
C LEU A 153 -9.89 32.72 -4.82
N GLN A 154 -10.94 33.52 -4.56
CA GLN A 154 -10.85 34.99 -4.60
C GLN A 154 -10.76 35.70 -3.23
N GLU A 155 -11.06 35.06 -2.12
CA GLU A 155 -11.17 35.70 -0.80
C GLU A 155 -10.22 35.14 0.29
N GLY A 156 -8.99 34.81 0.00
CA GLY A 156 -7.96 34.50 1.01
C GLY A 156 -8.20 33.22 1.83
N PHE A 157 -7.21 32.39 1.90
CA PHE A 157 -7.17 31.01 2.37
C PHE A 157 -7.73 30.69 3.78
N ASP A 158 -8.06 31.67 4.61
CA ASP A 158 -8.36 31.42 6.03
C ASP A 158 -9.83 31.04 6.34
N ASN A 159 -10.80 31.36 5.47
CA ASN A 159 -12.22 31.11 5.73
C ASN A 159 -12.91 30.09 4.81
N GLU A 160 -12.30 29.70 3.69
CA GLU A 160 -12.93 28.85 2.67
C GLU A 160 -12.47 27.39 2.71
N GLU A 161 -11.43 27.07 3.47
CA GLU A 161 -10.92 25.69 3.62
C GLU A 161 -11.96 24.71 4.21
N LYS A 162 -12.99 25.22 4.89
CA LYS A 162 -13.97 24.40 5.60
C LYS A 162 -15.03 23.72 4.70
N GLY A 163 -15.14 24.11 3.44
CA GLY A 163 -16.18 23.62 2.53
C GLY A 163 -15.75 22.55 1.53
N GLN A 164 -14.46 22.24 1.42
CA GLN A 164 -13.93 21.35 0.39
C GLN A 164 -13.39 20.06 0.99
N ILE A 165 -13.84 18.92 0.50
CA ILE A 165 -13.46 17.59 1.00
C ILE A 165 -11.95 17.38 1.09
N PHE A 166 -11.18 17.87 0.10
CA PHE A 166 -9.73 17.78 0.13
C PHE A 166 -9.11 18.45 1.36
N PHE A 167 -9.62 19.60 1.79
CA PHE A 167 -9.06 20.30 2.95
C PHE A 167 -9.39 19.59 4.26
N HIS A 168 -10.55 18.94 4.37
CA HIS A 168 -10.85 18.07 5.51
C HIS A 168 -9.89 16.85 5.54
N ILE A 169 -9.63 16.22 4.38
CA ILE A 169 -8.61 15.15 4.28
C ILE A 169 -7.23 15.69 4.69
N SER A 170 -6.84 16.86 4.18
CA SER A 170 -5.57 17.50 4.53
C SER A 170 -5.47 17.86 6.02
N GLU A 171 -6.59 18.23 6.67
CA GLU A 171 -6.66 18.44 8.11
C GLU A 171 -6.43 17.14 8.88
N ILE A 172 -7.08 16.05 8.47
CA ILE A 172 -6.87 14.72 9.06
C ILE A 172 -5.39 14.31 8.91
N ILE A 173 -4.80 14.47 7.73
CA ILE A 173 -3.36 14.20 7.51
C ILE A 173 -2.48 15.03 8.47
N LYS A 174 -2.82 16.32 8.69
CA LYS A 174 -2.09 17.17 9.61
C LYS A 174 -2.17 16.69 11.06
N ARG A 175 -3.36 16.29 11.52
CA ARG A 175 -3.62 15.88 12.90
C ARG A 175 -2.97 14.55 13.25
N THR A 176 -3.10 13.56 12.39
CA THR A 176 -2.72 12.18 12.68
C THR A 176 -1.36 11.78 12.13
N ARG A 177 -0.84 12.52 11.13
CA ARG A 177 0.46 12.26 10.47
C ARG A 177 0.67 10.78 10.10
N PRO A 178 -0.17 10.21 9.21
CA PRO A 178 0.04 8.85 8.74
C PRO A 178 1.41 8.67 8.07
N PHE A 179 1.97 7.46 8.07
CA PHE A 179 3.23 7.17 7.38
C PHE A 179 3.18 7.53 5.90
N ALA A 180 2.03 7.26 5.28
CA ALA A 180 1.79 7.56 3.88
C ALA A 180 0.32 7.87 3.64
N PHE A 181 0.05 8.45 2.49
CA PHE A 181 -1.30 8.57 1.96
C PHE A 181 -1.35 8.15 0.48
N PHE A 182 -2.52 7.68 0.08
CA PHE A 182 -2.88 7.38 -1.30
C PHE A 182 -4.18 8.11 -1.64
N LEU A 183 -4.09 9.11 -2.51
CA LEU A 183 -5.24 9.91 -2.93
C LEU A 183 -5.57 9.61 -4.40
N GLU A 184 -6.85 9.42 -4.69
CA GLU A 184 -7.35 9.20 -6.06
C GLU A 184 -8.34 10.27 -6.46
N ASN A 185 -8.30 10.65 -7.74
CA ASN A 185 -9.27 11.55 -8.34
C ASN A 185 -9.42 11.30 -9.85
N VAL A 186 -10.36 11.99 -10.50
CA VAL A 186 -10.50 11.92 -11.94
C VAL A 186 -9.24 12.48 -12.66
N ASP A 187 -8.97 11.98 -13.87
CA ASP A 187 -7.80 12.39 -14.67
C ASP A 187 -7.74 13.89 -14.96
N ARG A 188 -8.90 14.55 -15.07
CA ARG A 188 -9.00 15.99 -15.30
C ARG A 188 -8.56 16.86 -14.14
N LEU A 189 -8.33 16.30 -12.94
CA LEU A 189 -7.83 17.05 -11.80
C LEU A 189 -6.52 17.78 -12.12
N VAL A 190 -5.62 17.14 -12.86
CA VAL A 190 -4.30 17.71 -13.20
C VAL A 190 -4.38 18.94 -14.12
N SER A 191 -5.49 19.09 -14.86
CA SER A 191 -5.74 20.23 -15.76
C SER A 191 -6.86 21.15 -15.30
N HIS A 192 -7.52 20.84 -14.16
CA HIS A 192 -8.61 21.65 -13.65
C HIS A 192 -8.13 23.06 -13.31
N ASP A 193 -8.91 24.06 -13.75
CA ASP A 193 -8.59 25.49 -13.58
C ASP A 193 -7.17 25.83 -14.05
N GLU A 194 -6.83 25.42 -15.29
CA GLU A 194 -5.50 25.59 -15.88
C GLU A 194 -4.35 25.02 -15.04
N GLY A 195 -4.61 23.94 -14.27
CA GLY A 195 -3.65 23.29 -13.38
C GLY A 195 -3.52 23.93 -12.01
N ARG A 196 -4.17 25.06 -11.74
CA ARG A 196 -4.10 25.74 -10.43
C ARG A 196 -4.59 24.88 -9.28
N THR A 197 -5.69 24.17 -9.48
CA THR A 197 -6.22 23.26 -8.46
C THR A 197 -5.20 22.20 -8.06
N PHE A 198 -4.55 21.57 -9.03
CA PHE A 198 -3.56 20.53 -8.77
C PHE A 198 -2.31 21.10 -8.08
N GLN A 199 -1.87 22.29 -8.48
CA GLN A 199 -0.78 23.02 -7.82
C GLN A 199 -1.09 23.29 -6.32
N ILE A 200 -2.32 23.74 -6.00
CA ILE A 200 -2.76 24.01 -4.62
C ILE A 200 -2.74 22.71 -3.79
N ILE A 201 -3.19 21.60 -4.36
CA ILE A 201 -3.14 20.28 -3.69
C ILE A 201 -1.69 19.91 -3.37
N LEU A 202 -0.79 19.97 -4.34
CA LEU A 202 0.62 19.64 -4.15
C LEU A 202 1.31 20.60 -3.17
N ASP A 203 1.08 21.91 -3.28
CA ASP A 203 1.62 22.90 -2.33
C ASP A 203 1.14 22.61 -0.90
N THR A 204 -0.11 22.21 -0.75
CA THR A 204 -0.67 21.85 0.56
C THR A 204 0.03 20.60 1.11
N LEU A 205 0.14 19.53 0.34
CA LEU A 205 0.70 18.26 0.80
C LEU A 205 2.22 18.35 1.04
N VAL A 206 2.95 19.01 0.14
CA VAL A 206 4.41 19.08 0.21
C VAL A 206 4.86 20.21 1.15
N LYS A 207 4.37 21.45 0.97
CA LYS A 207 4.87 22.61 1.71
C LYS A 207 4.23 22.76 3.08
N LYS A 208 2.89 22.56 3.17
CA LYS A 208 2.15 22.78 4.43
C LYS A 208 2.09 21.52 5.32
N ARG A 209 2.10 20.31 4.73
CA ARG A 209 2.03 19.05 5.50
C ARG A 209 3.38 18.34 5.64
N GLY A 210 4.37 18.69 4.82
CA GLY A 210 5.72 18.15 4.91
C GLY A 210 5.83 16.71 4.42
N TYR A 211 5.09 16.35 3.35
CA TYR A 211 5.17 15.04 2.74
C TYR A 211 6.04 15.06 1.48
N HIS A 212 6.82 14.01 1.30
CA HIS A 212 7.43 13.72 0.01
C HIS A 212 6.38 13.07 -0.90
N VAL A 213 6.04 13.73 -2.00
CA VAL A 213 5.07 13.22 -2.98
C VAL A 213 5.83 12.68 -4.19
N ILE A 214 5.55 11.43 -4.57
CA ILE A 214 6.15 10.81 -5.78
C ILE A 214 5.83 11.67 -7.00
N GLY A 215 6.86 11.99 -7.80
CA GLY A 215 6.73 12.81 -9.00
C GLY A 215 6.79 14.33 -8.75
N VAL A 216 7.09 14.76 -7.52
CA VAL A 216 7.26 16.17 -7.17
C VAL A 216 8.67 16.43 -6.65
N GLU A 217 9.37 17.35 -7.28
CA GLU A 217 10.67 17.85 -6.83
C GLU A 217 10.52 19.26 -6.25
N ARG A 218 11.08 19.48 -5.07
CA ARG A 218 11.14 20.79 -4.46
C ARG A 218 12.47 21.46 -4.82
N GLN A 219 12.39 22.61 -5.48
CA GLN A 219 13.56 23.40 -5.86
C GLN A 219 14.08 24.24 -4.69
N ASP A 220 15.30 24.75 -4.79
CA ASP A 220 15.95 25.56 -3.75
C ASP A 220 15.19 26.86 -3.42
N ASP A 221 14.47 27.42 -4.39
CA ASP A 221 13.60 28.59 -4.23
C ASP A 221 12.25 28.26 -3.59
N GLY A 222 12.00 26.99 -3.27
CA GLY A 222 10.77 26.49 -2.69
C GLY A 222 9.63 26.25 -3.71
N THR A 223 9.87 26.42 -5.01
CA THR A 223 8.92 26.04 -6.05
C THR A 223 8.83 24.51 -6.19
N LEU A 224 7.70 24.01 -6.67
CA LEU A 224 7.52 22.59 -6.96
C LEU A 224 7.61 22.36 -8.46
N GLN A 225 8.48 21.45 -8.86
CA GLN A 225 8.59 20.96 -10.23
C GLN A 225 7.95 19.59 -10.34
N PHE A 226 7.06 19.41 -11.31
CA PHE A 226 6.38 18.13 -11.56
C PHE A 226 5.81 18.08 -12.98
N ASN A 227 5.60 16.85 -13.48
CA ASN A 227 4.89 16.61 -14.74
C ASN A 227 3.46 16.15 -14.42
N PRO A 228 2.39 16.97 -14.70
CA PRO A 228 1.02 16.57 -14.36
C PRO A 228 0.58 15.23 -14.97
N LYS A 229 1.07 14.88 -16.16
CA LYS A 229 0.72 13.62 -16.84
C LYS A 229 1.31 12.39 -16.12
N ALA A 230 2.40 12.55 -15.38
CA ALA A 230 3.02 11.47 -14.62
C ALA A 230 2.16 10.99 -13.43
N PHE A 231 1.13 11.75 -13.07
CA PHE A 231 0.18 11.37 -12.01
C PHE A 231 -1.03 10.59 -12.53
N VAL A 232 -1.20 10.46 -13.85
CA VAL A 232 -2.37 9.81 -14.45
C VAL A 232 -2.03 8.40 -14.88
N ARG A 233 -2.83 7.43 -14.41
CA ARG A 233 -2.77 6.02 -14.81
C ARG A 233 -4.12 5.55 -15.30
N ASN A 234 -4.11 4.62 -16.24
CA ASN A 234 -5.33 4.06 -16.79
C ASN A 234 -5.44 2.58 -16.42
N SER A 235 -6.56 2.17 -15.85
CA SER A 235 -6.76 0.78 -15.41
C SER A 235 -6.54 -0.26 -16.51
N ARG A 236 -6.80 0.08 -17.79
CA ARG A 236 -6.55 -0.81 -18.93
C ARG A 236 -5.07 -1.20 -19.08
N ASP A 237 -4.15 -0.32 -18.67
CA ASP A 237 -2.71 -0.53 -18.80
C ASP A 237 -2.19 -1.53 -17.72
N PHE A 238 -3.06 -1.87 -16.75
CA PHE A 238 -2.81 -2.82 -15.66
C PHE A 238 -3.67 -4.10 -15.78
N GLY A 239 -4.09 -4.47 -16.99
CA GLY A 239 -4.81 -5.72 -17.25
C GLY A 239 -6.31 -5.69 -16.94
N VAL A 240 -6.87 -4.53 -16.57
CA VAL A 240 -8.31 -4.37 -16.35
C VAL A 240 -8.98 -3.96 -17.67
N PRO A 241 -10.01 -4.68 -18.17
CA PRO A 241 -10.67 -4.36 -19.44
C PRO A 241 -11.61 -3.14 -19.33
N GLN A 242 -11.10 -2.04 -18.76
CA GLN A 242 -11.85 -0.80 -18.57
C GLN A 242 -10.96 0.40 -18.89
N ASN A 243 -11.42 1.30 -19.75
CA ASN A 243 -10.78 2.57 -20.00
C ASN A 243 -11.18 3.57 -18.90
N ARG A 244 -10.37 3.64 -17.82
CA ARG A 244 -10.64 4.47 -16.63
C ARG A 244 -9.37 5.20 -16.20
N PRO A 245 -9.02 6.33 -16.85
CA PRO A 245 -7.89 7.14 -16.40
C PRO A 245 -8.22 7.83 -15.07
N ARG A 246 -7.23 7.84 -14.15
CA ARG A 246 -7.33 8.45 -12.82
C ARG A 246 -6.02 9.12 -12.44
N THR A 247 -6.14 10.19 -11.67
CA THR A 247 -5.01 10.85 -11.03
C THR A 247 -4.75 10.16 -9.69
N TYR A 248 -3.50 9.81 -9.44
CA TYR A 248 -3.04 9.24 -8.19
C TYR A 248 -1.96 10.12 -7.56
N ILE A 249 -2.09 10.42 -6.27
CA ILE A 249 -1.13 11.22 -5.50
C ILE A 249 -0.70 10.36 -4.31
N ILE A 250 0.57 9.96 -4.27
CA ILE A 250 1.14 9.12 -3.22
C ILE A 250 2.19 9.93 -2.48
N GLY A 251 2.07 10.04 -1.17
CA GLY A 251 3.00 10.78 -0.35
C GLY A 251 3.44 10.01 0.89
N PHE A 252 4.67 10.30 1.32
CA PHE A 252 5.33 9.70 2.48
C PHE A 252 5.76 10.79 3.46
N ASP A 253 5.57 10.56 4.75
CA ASP A 253 5.91 11.51 5.80
C ASP A 253 7.43 11.71 5.92
N THR A 254 7.92 12.93 5.68
CA THR A 254 9.36 13.24 5.74
C THR A 254 9.93 13.22 7.15
N GLU A 255 9.11 13.25 8.20
CA GLU A 255 9.58 13.13 9.59
C GLU A 255 9.78 11.66 10.02
N ARG A 256 9.05 10.74 9.38
CA ARG A 256 9.08 9.31 9.72
C ARG A 256 10.01 8.49 8.84
N PHE A 257 10.27 8.96 7.62
CA PHE A 257 11.18 8.29 6.69
C PHE A 257 12.49 9.07 6.54
N PRO A 258 13.64 8.42 6.73
CA PRO A 258 14.93 9.07 6.53
C PRO A 258 15.13 9.46 5.05
N PRO A 259 15.88 10.54 4.77
CA PRO A 259 16.04 11.08 3.40
C PRO A 259 16.52 10.04 2.38
N GLU A 260 17.41 9.13 2.77
CA GLU A 260 17.93 8.07 1.90
C GLU A 260 16.85 7.06 1.46
N ARG A 261 15.84 6.81 2.31
CA ARG A 261 14.70 5.97 1.92
C ARG A 261 13.75 6.71 0.98
N LEU A 262 13.52 7.99 1.21
CA LEU A 262 12.70 8.82 0.33
C LEU A 262 13.37 8.99 -1.04
N ALA A 263 14.69 9.16 -1.08
CA ALA A 263 15.46 9.25 -2.33
C ALA A 263 15.49 7.93 -3.13
N ALA A 264 15.26 6.78 -2.48
CA ALA A 264 15.17 5.48 -3.13
C ALA A 264 13.78 5.19 -3.72
N LEU A 265 12.77 6.04 -3.45
CA LEU A 265 11.45 5.90 -4.06
C LEU A 265 11.50 6.18 -5.57
N PRO A 266 10.59 5.59 -6.36
CA PRO A 266 10.53 5.87 -7.79
C PRO A 266 10.22 7.36 -8.00
N HIS A 267 10.88 7.97 -9.00
CA HIS A 267 10.65 9.38 -9.36
C HIS A 267 9.27 9.60 -10.00
N GLU A 268 8.66 8.57 -10.56
CA GLU A 268 7.31 8.59 -11.13
C GLU A 268 6.54 7.34 -10.68
N LEU A 269 5.23 7.43 -10.73
CA LEU A 269 4.37 6.26 -10.49
C LEU A 269 4.64 5.17 -11.54
N PRO A 270 4.57 3.90 -11.18
CA PRO A 270 4.76 2.77 -12.10
C PRO A 270 3.70 2.70 -13.20
#